data_70f4d53ad9411f87ba5ca08556a49a9f
#
_entry.id   70f4d53ad9411f87ba5ca08556a49a9f
#
_cell.length_a   1.000
_cell.length_b   1.000
_cell.length_c   1.000
_cell.angle_alpha   90.00
_cell.angle_beta   90.00
_cell.angle_gamma   90.00
#
_symmetry.space_group_name_H-M   'P 1'
#
loop_
_entity.id
_entity.type
_entity.pdbx_description
1 polymer ?
#
loop_
_entity_poly.entity_id
_entity_poly.type
_entity_poly.pdbx_seq_one_letter_code
_entity_poly.pdbx_strand_id
1 'polypeptide(L)'
;MSCVSPSSISVLFNGGALDHFLPTRGIRQRDPFSPYLFILCMEILGAFITEKCKAKLWDPISASRGSATFSHLFFATDLILFAKADIKNYRAARDVLDTFCELSGQKVSAKKSRVFFSPNVSLNTREELCNILEFRSTPSLGKYLIFPIKHTSIPQDFGAIVERVQNWLAGWKTHLLSFAGRVVFTQVTLSTILNYTMQCVSLPVKVTQNIDRLCYNFIWGST
;
A
#
# COMPACT_ATOMS: atom_id res chain seq x y z
N MET A 1 -10.85 -29.51 3.45
CA MET A 1 -10.33 -29.19 2.09
C MET A 1 -11.32 -28.45 1.19
N SER A 2 -12.61 -28.45 1.48
CA SER A 2 -13.65 -27.77 0.67
C SER A 2 -13.54 -26.24 0.57
N CYS A 3 -12.88 -25.56 1.52
CA CYS A 3 -12.66 -24.10 1.48
C CYS A 3 -11.61 -23.65 0.44
N VAL A 4 -10.79 -24.58 -0.05
CA VAL A 4 -9.73 -24.29 -1.05
C VAL A 4 -10.09 -24.88 -2.41
N SER A 5 -11.07 -25.80 -2.44
CA SER A 5 -11.51 -26.40 -3.70
C SER A 5 -12.20 -25.36 -4.58
N PRO A 6 -11.89 -25.33 -5.87
CA PRO A 6 -12.48 -24.38 -6.79
C PRO A 6 -14.01 -24.57 -6.84
N SER A 7 -14.74 -23.49 -6.61
CA SER A 7 -16.18 -23.45 -6.87
C SER A 7 -16.42 -23.37 -8.38
N SER A 8 -17.41 -24.08 -8.89
CA SER A 8 -17.82 -23.92 -10.28
C SER A 8 -18.46 -22.53 -10.47
N ILE A 9 -18.14 -21.87 -11.56
CA ILE A 9 -18.65 -20.55 -11.92
C ILE A 9 -19.39 -20.68 -13.24
N SER A 10 -20.54 -20.01 -13.32
CA SER A 10 -21.30 -19.81 -14.56
C SER A 10 -21.52 -18.31 -14.76
N VAL A 11 -21.46 -17.86 -16.01
CA VAL A 11 -21.71 -16.47 -16.36
C VAL A 11 -23.13 -16.34 -16.89
N LEU A 12 -23.89 -15.39 -16.35
CA LEU A 12 -25.20 -15.02 -16.89
C LEU A 12 -25.00 -14.07 -18.09
N PHE A 13 -25.46 -14.49 -19.25
CA PHE A 13 -25.41 -13.70 -20.48
C PHE A 13 -26.79 -13.67 -21.12
N ASN A 14 -27.33 -12.49 -21.39
CA ASN A 14 -28.66 -12.26 -21.97
C ASN A 14 -29.80 -13.05 -21.30
N GLY A 15 -29.74 -13.20 -19.98
CA GLY A 15 -30.77 -13.92 -19.21
C GLY A 15 -30.61 -15.45 -19.18
N GLY A 16 -29.62 -16.02 -19.87
CA GLY A 16 -29.24 -17.43 -19.84
C GLY A 16 -27.93 -17.67 -19.10
N ALA A 17 -27.84 -18.78 -18.36
CA ALA A 17 -26.59 -19.22 -17.77
C ALA A 17 -25.75 -19.97 -18.82
N LEU A 18 -24.50 -19.57 -18.97
CA LEU A 18 -23.52 -20.29 -19.80
C LEU A 18 -23.00 -21.54 -19.04
N ASP A 19 -22.31 -22.40 -19.75
CA ASP A 19 -21.73 -23.62 -19.18
C ASP A 19 -20.82 -23.30 -17.99
N HIS A 20 -20.81 -24.18 -17.02
CA HIS A 20 -19.98 -24.07 -15.83
C HIS A 20 -18.50 -24.29 -16.17
N PHE A 21 -17.64 -23.47 -15.58
CA PHE A 21 -16.20 -23.68 -15.61
C PHE A 21 -15.60 -23.66 -14.21
N LEU A 22 -14.46 -24.33 -14.06
CA LEU A 22 -13.70 -24.37 -12.82
C LEU A 22 -12.52 -23.41 -12.95
N PRO A 23 -12.40 -22.37 -12.09
CA PRO A 23 -11.23 -21.51 -12.10
C PRO A 23 -10.01 -22.33 -11.68
N THR A 24 -8.93 -22.17 -12.42
CA THR A 24 -7.65 -22.86 -12.16
C THR A 24 -6.77 -22.14 -11.16
N ARG A 25 -7.14 -20.91 -10.76
CA ARG A 25 -6.38 -20.05 -9.86
C ARG A 25 -7.27 -19.13 -9.05
N GLY A 26 -6.71 -18.68 -7.91
CA GLY A 26 -7.36 -17.73 -7.04
C GLY A 26 -8.27 -18.42 -6.00
N ILE A 27 -8.76 -17.61 -5.10
CA ILE A 27 -9.68 -18.00 -4.03
C ILE A 27 -11.01 -17.27 -4.23
N ARG A 28 -12.07 -17.81 -3.67
CA ARG A 28 -13.42 -17.28 -3.83
C ARG A 28 -13.53 -15.87 -3.27
N GLN A 29 -14.02 -14.94 -4.08
CA GLN A 29 -14.29 -13.57 -3.62
C GLN A 29 -15.48 -13.57 -2.64
N ARG A 30 -15.41 -12.73 -1.60
CA ARG A 30 -16.41 -12.60 -0.53
C ARG A 30 -16.60 -13.85 0.34
N ASP A 31 -15.72 -14.83 0.22
CA ASP A 31 -15.66 -15.92 1.17
C ASP A 31 -14.96 -15.45 2.44
N PRO A 32 -15.52 -15.67 3.65
CA PRO A 32 -14.92 -15.21 4.89
C PRO A 32 -13.56 -15.85 5.19
N PHE A 33 -13.25 -17.02 4.63
CA PHE A 33 -11.94 -17.68 4.80
C PHE A 33 -10.89 -17.22 3.80
N SER A 34 -11.27 -16.65 2.67
CA SER A 34 -10.33 -16.21 1.63
C SER A 34 -9.26 -15.22 2.12
N PRO A 35 -9.56 -14.19 2.94
CA PRO A 35 -8.55 -13.31 3.49
C PRO A 35 -7.51 -14.03 4.37
N TYR A 36 -7.95 -14.99 5.17
CA TYR A 36 -7.06 -15.77 6.05
C TYR A 36 -6.12 -16.67 5.26
N LEU A 37 -6.64 -17.34 4.21
CA LEU A 37 -5.82 -18.14 3.31
C LEU A 37 -4.76 -17.27 2.59
N PHE A 38 -5.17 -16.07 2.16
CA PHE A 38 -4.26 -15.12 1.54
C PHE A 38 -3.14 -14.69 2.51
N ILE A 39 -3.49 -14.35 3.75
CA ILE A 39 -2.51 -13.98 4.78
C ILE A 39 -1.53 -15.13 5.03
N LEU A 40 -1.99 -16.37 5.14
CA LEU A 40 -1.12 -17.54 5.29
C LEU A 40 -0.13 -17.67 4.12
N CYS A 41 -0.59 -17.43 2.89
CA CYS A 41 0.31 -17.42 1.73
C CYS A 41 1.35 -16.30 1.84
N MET A 42 0.97 -15.10 2.28
CA MET A 42 1.89 -13.97 2.44
C MET A 42 2.91 -14.21 3.56
N GLU A 43 2.53 -14.91 4.64
CA GLU A 43 3.47 -15.34 5.70
C GLU A 43 4.56 -16.27 5.15
N ILE A 44 4.22 -17.17 4.23
CA ILE A 44 5.20 -18.04 3.56
C ILE A 44 6.18 -17.19 2.73
N LEU A 45 5.70 -16.16 2.01
CA LEU A 45 6.57 -15.23 1.30
C LEU A 45 7.51 -14.51 2.25
N GLY A 46 7.02 -14.03 3.39
CA GLY A 46 7.81 -13.41 4.44
C GLY A 46 8.89 -14.35 5.00
N ALA A 47 8.56 -15.64 5.17
CA ALA A 47 9.50 -16.66 5.61
C ALA A 47 10.63 -16.86 4.58
N PHE A 48 10.32 -16.95 3.28
CA PHE A 48 11.33 -17.08 2.22
C PHE A 48 12.28 -15.88 2.18
N ILE A 49 11.75 -14.65 2.29
CA ILE A 49 12.59 -13.44 2.37
C ILE A 49 13.50 -13.50 3.59
N THR A 50 12.95 -13.86 4.75
CA THR A 50 13.70 -13.96 6.00
C THR A 50 14.82 -15.01 5.92
N GLU A 51 14.57 -16.15 5.28
CA GLU A 51 15.56 -17.19 5.04
C GLU A 51 16.70 -16.66 4.16
N LYS A 52 16.41 -15.97 3.05
CA LYS A 52 17.43 -15.35 2.21
C LYS A 52 18.24 -14.29 2.96
N CYS A 53 17.62 -13.54 3.87
CA CYS A 53 18.33 -12.58 4.72
C CYS A 53 19.29 -13.31 5.71
N LYS A 54 18.84 -14.39 6.36
CA LYS A 54 19.69 -15.22 7.24
C LYS A 54 20.85 -15.85 6.50
N ALA A 55 20.63 -16.31 5.26
CA ALA A 55 21.66 -16.84 4.38
C ALA A 55 22.60 -15.77 3.81
N LYS A 56 22.41 -14.49 4.16
CA LYS A 56 23.19 -13.35 3.63
C LYS A 56 23.14 -13.22 2.10
N LEU A 57 22.12 -13.75 1.48
CA LEU A 57 21.83 -13.59 0.04
C LEU A 57 20.99 -12.34 -0.24
N TRP A 58 20.30 -11.84 0.77
CA TRP A 58 19.49 -10.62 0.74
C TRP A 58 19.93 -9.70 1.86
N ASP A 59 20.41 -8.52 1.53
CA ASP A 59 20.81 -7.50 2.49
C ASP A 59 19.66 -6.52 2.73
N PRO A 60 18.96 -6.59 3.88
CA PRO A 60 17.89 -5.66 4.21
C PRO A 60 18.45 -4.25 4.40
N ILE A 61 17.60 -3.24 4.29
CA ILE A 61 17.98 -1.85 4.53
C ILE A 61 17.71 -1.44 5.97
N SER A 62 18.46 -0.46 6.47
CA SER A 62 18.28 0.14 7.78
C SER A 62 17.98 1.63 7.62
N ALA A 63 17.00 2.16 8.35
CA ALA A 63 16.63 3.58 8.28
C ALA A 63 17.73 4.49 8.87
N SER A 64 18.45 4.02 9.91
CA SER A 64 19.58 4.72 10.53
C SER A 64 20.54 3.71 11.16
N ARG A 65 21.73 4.17 11.54
CA ARG A 65 22.70 3.33 12.25
C ARG A 65 22.11 2.85 13.57
N GLY A 66 22.04 1.52 13.77
CA GLY A 66 21.49 0.91 14.98
C GLY A 66 19.97 0.79 15.03
N SER A 67 19.24 1.20 13.98
CA SER A 67 17.80 0.97 13.88
C SER A 67 17.47 -0.43 13.35
N ALA A 68 16.21 -0.84 13.50
CA ALA A 68 15.70 -2.06 12.91
C ALA A 68 15.95 -2.11 11.39
N THR A 69 16.20 -3.29 10.88
CA THR A 69 16.37 -3.54 9.45
C THR A 69 15.05 -3.97 8.83
N PHE A 70 14.79 -3.50 7.62
CA PHE A 70 13.58 -3.79 6.86
C PHE A 70 13.95 -4.52 5.57
N SER A 71 13.34 -5.67 5.33
CA SER A 71 13.46 -6.42 4.07
C SER A 71 12.20 -6.32 3.24
N HIS A 72 11.02 -6.20 3.86
CA HIS A 72 9.73 -6.13 3.19
C HIS A 72 8.68 -5.45 4.05
N LEU A 73 7.62 -4.96 3.40
CA LEU A 73 6.37 -4.52 4.01
C LEU A 73 5.21 -5.10 3.20
N PHE A 74 4.24 -5.68 3.89
CA PHE A 74 3.03 -6.24 3.30
C PHE A 74 1.79 -5.51 3.79
N PHE A 75 0.90 -5.19 2.87
CA PHE A 75 -0.45 -4.74 3.20
C PHE A 75 -1.42 -5.25 2.14
N ALA A 76 -2.25 -6.20 2.51
CA ALA A 76 -3.11 -6.93 1.59
C ALA A 76 -2.30 -7.41 0.36
N THR A 77 -2.66 -6.95 -0.84
CA THR A 77 -1.96 -7.29 -2.09
C THR A 77 -0.74 -6.41 -2.40
N ASP A 78 -0.52 -5.36 -1.62
CA ASP A 78 0.61 -4.44 -1.83
C ASP A 78 1.85 -4.95 -1.13
N LEU A 79 2.92 -5.08 -1.89
CA LEU A 79 4.21 -5.60 -1.45
C LEU A 79 5.29 -4.57 -1.75
N ILE A 80 6.05 -4.17 -0.73
CA ILE A 80 7.28 -3.41 -0.87
C ILE A 80 8.45 -4.26 -0.40
N LEU A 81 9.44 -4.41 -1.26
CA LEU A 81 10.68 -5.10 -0.97
C LEU A 81 11.82 -4.08 -0.84
N PHE A 82 12.66 -4.26 0.16
CA PHE A 82 13.82 -3.41 0.42
C PHE A 82 15.09 -4.21 0.32
N ALA A 83 16.02 -3.77 -0.52
CA ALA A 83 17.30 -4.43 -0.70
C ALA A 83 18.38 -3.43 -1.15
N LYS A 84 19.65 -3.79 -0.97
CA LYS A 84 20.75 -3.06 -1.61
C LYS A 84 20.69 -3.24 -3.12
N ALA A 85 21.10 -2.19 -3.86
CA ALA A 85 21.10 -2.20 -5.32
C ALA A 85 22.32 -2.95 -5.87
N ASP A 86 22.32 -4.27 -5.76
CA ASP A 86 23.33 -5.17 -6.32
C ASP A 86 22.70 -6.42 -6.94
N ILE A 87 23.45 -7.08 -7.81
CA ILE A 87 22.98 -8.24 -8.57
C ILE A 87 22.58 -9.40 -7.66
N LYS A 88 23.33 -9.63 -6.58
CA LYS A 88 23.08 -10.71 -5.62
C LYS A 88 21.68 -10.57 -5.00
N ASN A 89 21.36 -9.38 -4.49
CA ASN A 89 20.06 -9.09 -3.86
C ASN A 89 18.90 -9.20 -4.86
N TYR A 90 19.08 -8.71 -6.08
CA TYR A 90 18.04 -8.75 -7.08
C TYR A 90 17.76 -10.16 -7.62
N ARG A 91 18.79 -10.99 -7.76
CA ARG A 91 18.61 -12.42 -8.06
C ARG A 91 17.90 -13.15 -6.93
N ALA A 92 18.27 -12.89 -5.68
CA ALA A 92 17.58 -13.46 -4.53
C ALA A 92 16.10 -13.03 -4.48
N ALA A 93 15.80 -11.77 -4.78
CA ALA A 93 14.43 -11.28 -4.84
C ALA A 93 13.63 -11.95 -5.97
N ARG A 94 14.22 -12.11 -7.17
CA ARG A 94 13.60 -12.83 -8.29
C ARG A 94 13.31 -14.29 -7.92
N ASP A 95 14.28 -15.00 -7.38
CA ASP A 95 14.17 -16.41 -6.97
C ASP A 95 13.03 -16.60 -5.94
N VAL A 96 12.95 -15.73 -4.92
CA VAL A 96 11.87 -15.75 -3.94
C VAL A 96 10.51 -15.54 -4.58
N LEU A 97 10.39 -14.54 -5.47
CA LEU A 97 9.12 -14.24 -6.13
C LEU A 97 8.68 -15.37 -7.06
N ASP A 98 9.60 -15.94 -7.83
CA ASP A 98 9.31 -17.04 -8.74
C ASP A 98 8.88 -18.30 -7.96
N THR A 99 9.63 -18.70 -6.92
CA THR A 99 9.28 -19.81 -6.03
C THR A 99 7.90 -19.62 -5.39
N PHE A 100 7.63 -18.40 -4.90
CA PHE A 100 6.34 -18.09 -4.31
C PHE A 100 5.20 -18.17 -5.33
N CYS A 101 5.40 -17.67 -6.55
CA CYS A 101 4.42 -17.75 -7.62
C CYS A 101 4.11 -19.20 -8.03
N GLU A 102 5.12 -20.06 -8.07
CA GLU A 102 4.94 -21.48 -8.38
C GLU A 102 4.13 -22.19 -7.31
N LEU A 103 4.46 -21.98 -6.05
CA LEU A 103 3.81 -22.67 -4.91
C LEU A 103 2.40 -22.15 -4.63
N SER A 104 2.18 -20.84 -4.73
CA SER A 104 0.89 -20.22 -4.39
C SER A 104 -0.07 -20.12 -5.56
N GLY A 105 0.40 -20.32 -6.80
CA GLY A 105 -0.38 -20.06 -8.01
C GLY A 105 -0.64 -18.58 -8.28
N GLN A 106 -0.12 -17.66 -7.46
CA GLN A 106 -0.22 -16.22 -7.68
C GLN A 106 0.72 -15.76 -8.81
N LYS A 107 0.52 -14.56 -9.29
CA LYS A 107 1.39 -13.96 -10.32
C LYS A 107 1.73 -12.52 -9.97
N VAL A 108 3.00 -12.19 -9.99
CA VAL A 108 3.47 -10.81 -9.91
C VAL A 108 3.18 -10.10 -11.23
N SER A 109 2.52 -8.94 -11.15
CA SER A 109 2.21 -8.14 -12.34
C SER A 109 3.37 -7.20 -12.68
N ALA A 110 4.19 -7.54 -13.66
CA ALA A 110 5.27 -6.69 -14.14
C ALA A 110 4.78 -5.28 -14.60
N LYS A 111 3.53 -5.20 -15.12
CA LYS A 111 2.92 -3.92 -15.51
C LYS A 111 2.66 -2.99 -14.33
N LYS A 112 2.33 -3.52 -13.16
CA LYS A 112 2.04 -2.76 -11.93
C LYS A 112 3.25 -2.61 -11.03
N SER A 113 4.23 -3.52 -11.13
CA SER A 113 5.45 -3.51 -10.32
C SER A 113 6.44 -2.47 -10.83
N ARG A 114 7.14 -1.81 -9.92
CA ARG A 114 8.13 -0.76 -10.20
C ARG A 114 9.32 -0.91 -9.29
N VAL A 115 10.48 -0.45 -9.77
CA VAL A 115 11.71 -0.36 -8.96
C VAL A 115 12.06 1.10 -8.77
N PHE A 116 12.28 1.48 -7.53
CA PHE A 116 12.77 2.80 -7.16
C PHE A 116 14.22 2.68 -6.69
N PHE A 117 15.09 3.51 -7.23
CA PHE A 117 16.51 3.53 -6.88
C PHE A 117 16.89 4.80 -6.14
N SER A 118 17.79 4.66 -5.17
CA SER A 118 18.48 5.81 -4.59
C SER A 118 19.22 6.60 -5.67
N PRO A 119 19.34 7.95 -5.55
CA PRO A 119 20.07 8.77 -6.51
C PRO A 119 21.50 8.32 -6.79
N ASN A 120 22.15 7.68 -5.81
CA ASN A 120 23.55 7.24 -5.89
C ASN A 120 23.78 6.00 -6.79
N VAL A 121 22.73 5.36 -7.29
CA VAL A 121 22.86 4.18 -8.17
C VAL A 121 23.02 4.64 -9.61
N SER A 122 24.08 4.15 -10.30
CA SER A 122 24.36 4.50 -11.70
C SER A 122 23.26 4.04 -12.66
N LEU A 123 23.09 4.71 -13.80
CA LEU A 123 22.08 4.36 -14.80
C LEU A 123 22.28 2.93 -15.34
N ASN A 124 23.52 2.55 -15.64
CA ASN A 124 23.83 1.21 -16.16
C ASN A 124 23.43 0.12 -15.16
N THR A 125 23.73 0.33 -13.87
CA THR A 125 23.33 -0.59 -12.79
C THR A 125 21.80 -0.68 -12.68
N ARG A 126 21.08 0.45 -12.82
CA ARG A 126 19.60 0.43 -12.77
C ARG A 126 19.01 -0.40 -13.89
N GLU A 127 19.51 -0.27 -15.10
CA GLU A 127 19.05 -1.04 -16.26
C GLU A 127 19.30 -2.53 -16.06
N GLU A 128 20.50 -2.92 -15.63
CA GLU A 128 20.85 -4.30 -15.36
C GLU A 128 19.93 -4.92 -14.31
N LEU A 129 19.71 -4.23 -13.18
CA LEU A 129 18.87 -4.69 -12.08
C LEU A 129 17.38 -4.75 -12.48
N CYS A 130 16.89 -3.81 -13.28
CA CYS A 130 15.55 -3.85 -13.82
C CYS A 130 15.33 -5.05 -14.75
N ASN A 131 16.34 -5.42 -15.55
CA ASN A 131 16.28 -6.58 -16.43
C ASN A 131 16.19 -7.90 -15.66
N ILE A 132 16.87 -8.01 -14.51
CA ILE A 132 16.78 -9.19 -13.64
C ILE A 132 15.35 -9.41 -13.13
N LEU A 133 14.66 -8.36 -12.69
CA LEU A 133 13.29 -8.44 -12.16
C LEU A 133 12.21 -8.35 -13.23
N GLU A 134 12.56 -7.91 -14.45
CA GLU A 134 11.62 -7.56 -15.52
C GLU A 134 10.64 -6.44 -15.15
N PHE A 135 11.05 -5.55 -14.23
CA PHE A 135 10.26 -4.41 -13.78
C PHE A 135 10.83 -3.10 -14.32
N ARG A 136 9.98 -2.10 -14.48
CA ARG A 136 10.39 -0.77 -14.91
C ARG A 136 10.84 0.08 -13.73
N SER A 137 11.88 0.88 -13.91
CA SER A 137 12.27 1.90 -12.93
C SER A 137 11.24 3.03 -12.87
N THR A 138 11.15 3.67 -11.70
CA THR A 138 10.32 4.85 -11.49
C THR A 138 11.10 5.90 -10.70
N PRO A 139 10.93 7.20 -10.99
CA PRO A 139 11.55 8.27 -10.20
C PRO A 139 10.88 8.46 -8.83
N SER A 140 9.70 7.88 -8.62
CA SER A 140 8.95 7.98 -7.36
C SER A 140 8.15 6.71 -7.13
N LEU A 141 8.12 6.23 -5.89
CA LEU A 141 7.25 5.12 -5.46
C LEU A 141 5.76 5.49 -5.40
N GLY A 142 5.45 6.76 -5.58
CA GLY A 142 4.07 7.21 -5.50
C GLY A 142 3.53 7.21 -4.07
N LYS A 143 2.31 6.70 -3.90
CA LYS A 143 1.64 6.62 -2.60
C LYS A 143 1.55 5.16 -2.15
N TYR A 144 1.90 4.91 -0.89
CA TYR A 144 1.65 3.65 -0.21
C TYR A 144 0.69 3.91 0.94
N LEU A 145 -0.44 3.25 0.95
CA LEU A 145 -1.50 3.45 1.95
C LEU A 145 -1.89 4.94 2.12
N ILE A 146 -2.06 5.65 0.98
CA ILE A 146 -2.39 7.08 0.93
C ILE A 146 -1.16 8.00 1.16
N PHE A 147 -0.09 7.53 1.81
CA PHE A 147 1.10 8.33 2.08
C PHE A 147 2.07 8.35 0.91
N PRO A 148 2.55 9.53 0.50
CA PRO A 148 3.63 9.62 -0.48
C PRO A 148 4.92 9.08 0.14
N ILE A 149 5.53 8.08 -0.51
CA ILE A 149 6.87 7.62 -0.13
C ILE A 149 7.86 8.58 -0.76
N LYS A 150 8.42 9.49 0.03
CA LYS A 150 9.44 10.46 -0.40
C LYS A 150 10.63 10.46 0.55
N HIS A 151 11.79 10.85 0.02
CA HIS A 151 13.02 10.99 0.81
C HIS A 151 13.01 12.16 1.80
N THR A 152 12.11 13.12 1.60
CA THR A 152 12.02 14.34 2.43
C THR A 152 10.56 14.68 2.69
N SER A 153 10.22 14.94 3.94
CA SER A 153 8.93 15.52 4.32
C SER A 153 8.93 17.01 3.98
N ILE A 154 8.39 17.38 2.83
CA ILE A 154 8.19 18.77 2.45
C ILE A 154 6.82 19.24 2.94
N PRO A 155 6.68 20.43 3.54
CA PRO A 155 5.38 20.94 4.01
C PRO A 155 4.26 20.94 2.96
N GLN A 156 4.62 20.98 1.68
CA GLN A 156 3.70 20.89 0.54
C GLN A 156 3.01 19.51 0.42
N ASP A 157 3.58 18.45 1.02
CA ASP A 157 3.01 17.10 0.96
C ASP A 157 1.72 16.97 1.80
N PHE A 158 1.48 17.90 2.70
CA PHE A 158 0.26 17.94 3.53
C PHE A 158 -0.91 18.70 2.89
N GLY A 159 -0.70 19.32 1.74
CA GLY A 159 -1.76 20.02 1.01
C GLY A 159 -2.97 19.13 0.70
N ALA A 160 -2.73 17.89 0.30
CA ALA A 160 -3.79 16.92 0.03
C ALA A 160 -4.64 16.57 1.27
N ILE A 161 -4.09 16.66 2.48
CA ILE A 161 -4.82 16.43 3.73
C ILE A 161 -5.71 17.63 4.02
N VAL A 162 -5.17 18.84 3.89
CA VAL A 162 -5.92 20.09 4.07
C VAL A 162 -7.07 20.15 3.06
N GLU A 163 -6.80 19.88 1.79
CA GLU A 163 -7.83 19.82 0.73
C GLU A 163 -8.90 18.78 1.04
N ARG A 164 -8.52 17.62 1.53
CA ARG A 164 -9.48 16.59 1.93
C ARG A 164 -10.37 17.06 3.08
N VAL A 165 -9.81 17.71 4.09
CA VAL A 165 -10.58 18.33 5.19
C VAL A 165 -11.52 19.39 4.63
N GLN A 166 -11.05 20.29 3.76
CA GLN A 166 -11.89 21.31 3.11
C GLN A 166 -13.06 20.71 2.34
N ASN A 167 -12.79 19.69 1.52
CA ASN A 167 -13.83 19.01 0.73
C ASN A 167 -14.90 18.36 1.61
N TRP A 168 -14.51 17.79 2.75
CA TRP A 168 -15.45 17.24 3.71
C TRP A 168 -16.29 18.32 4.40
N LEU A 169 -15.68 19.44 4.78
CA LEU A 169 -16.37 20.57 5.40
C LEU A 169 -17.26 21.33 4.41
N ALA A 170 -16.92 21.37 3.12
CA ALA A 170 -17.68 22.03 2.05
C ALA A 170 -18.87 21.22 1.53
N GLY A 171 -19.05 19.98 1.98
CA GLY A 171 -20.16 19.12 1.52
C GLY A 171 -21.53 19.75 1.80
N TRP A 172 -22.43 19.76 0.79
CA TRP A 172 -23.75 20.41 0.86
C TRP A 172 -24.60 19.99 2.09
N LYS A 173 -24.44 18.75 2.58
CA LYS A 173 -25.14 18.25 3.78
C LYS A 173 -24.69 18.91 5.08
N THR A 174 -23.49 19.47 5.11
CA THR A 174 -22.94 20.10 6.31
C THR A 174 -23.57 21.44 6.61
N HIS A 175 -24.09 22.14 5.60
CA HIS A 175 -24.81 23.41 5.76
C HIS A 175 -26.17 23.27 6.45
N LEU A 176 -26.74 22.05 6.47
CA LEU A 176 -28.01 21.76 7.14
C LEU A 176 -27.84 21.35 8.60
N LEU A 177 -26.60 21.24 9.10
CA LEU A 177 -26.34 20.82 10.45
C LEU A 177 -26.57 21.95 11.46
N SER A 178 -27.22 21.62 12.56
CA SER A 178 -27.28 22.47 13.74
C SER A 178 -25.87 22.68 14.33
N PHE A 179 -25.70 23.65 15.22
CA PHE A 179 -24.41 23.87 15.91
C PHE A 179 -23.88 22.60 16.57
N ALA A 180 -24.72 21.90 17.33
CA ALA A 180 -24.34 20.62 17.95
C ALA A 180 -23.94 19.56 16.90
N GLY A 181 -24.68 19.49 15.77
CA GLY A 181 -24.36 18.61 14.67
C GLY A 181 -23.00 18.92 14.03
N ARG A 182 -22.64 20.20 13.88
CA ARG A 182 -21.32 20.62 13.37
C ARG A 182 -20.18 20.21 14.30
N VAL A 183 -20.37 20.37 15.62
CA VAL A 183 -19.39 19.94 16.63
C VAL A 183 -19.17 18.45 16.56
N VAL A 184 -20.22 17.64 16.60
CA VAL A 184 -20.14 16.18 16.54
C VAL A 184 -19.51 15.74 15.20
N PHE A 185 -19.92 16.32 14.08
CA PHE A 185 -19.34 16.02 12.76
C PHE A 185 -17.84 16.29 12.74
N THR A 186 -17.41 17.45 13.26
CA THR A 186 -15.98 17.79 13.35
C THR A 186 -15.20 16.78 14.19
N GLN A 187 -15.72 16.44 15.35
CA GLN A 187 -15.07 15.47 16.26
C GLN A 187 -14.97 14.07 15.65
N VAL A 188 -16.04 13.54 15.07
CA VAL A 188 -16.06 12.15 14.59
C VAL A 188 -15.34 12.02 13.25
N THR A 189 -15.60 12.92 12.30
CA THR A 189 -15.09 12.76 10.93
C THR A 189 -13.64 13.22 10.81
N LEU A 190 -13.31 14.39 11.36
CA LEU A 190 -11.96 14.93 11.24
C LEU A 190 -10.97 14.20 12.10
N SER A 191 -11.35 13.79 13.32
CA SER A 191 -10.47 12.98 14.16
C SER A 191 -10.06 11.69 13.45
N THR A 192 -10.97 11.02 12.75
CA THR A 192 -10.66 9.78 12.02
C THR A 192 -9.66 10.01 10.89
N ILE A 193 -9.81 11.08 10.10
CA ILE A 193 -8.89 11.42 9.00
C ILE A 193 -7.51 11.81 9.54
N LEU A 194 -7.48 12.62 10.60
CA LEU A 194 -6.24 13.13 11.18
C LEU A 194 -5.50 12.06 11.98
N ASN A 195 -6.20 11.23 12.76
CA ASN A 195 -5.58 10.17 13.55
C ASN A 195 -4.78 9.21 12.69
N TYR A 196 -5.34 8.77 11.55
CA TYR A 196 -4.61 7.90 10.63
C TYR A 196 -3.32 8.55 10.13
N THR A 197 -3.37 9.84 9.78
CA THR A 197 -2.21 10.58 9.30
C THR A 197 -1.19 10.79 10.40
N MET A 198 -1.63 11.19 11.60
CA MET A 198 -0.77 11.50 12.74
C MET A 198 -0.08 10.25 13.32
N GLN A 199 -0.66 9.06 13.15
CA GLN A 199 0.00 7.81 13.51
C GLN A 199 1.22 7.50 12.63
N CYS A 200 1.23 7.99 11.40
CA CYS A 200 2.30 7.72 10.43
C CYS A 200 3.32 8.86 10.32
N VAL A 201 2.88 10.11 10.49
CA VAL A 201 3.73 11.29 10.27
C VAL A 201 3.37 12.40 11.25
N SER A 202 4.38 13.07 11.81
CA SER A 202 4.19 14.28 12.61
C SER A 202 3.77 15.44 11.69
N LEU A 203 2.61 16.04 11.95
CA LEU A 203 2.13 17.18 11.18
C LEU A 203 2.86 18.46 11.61
N PRO A 204 3.32 19.30 10.66
CA PRO A 204 3.88 20.61 10.98
C PRO A 204 2.84 21.51 11.65
N VAL A 205 3.28 22.34 12.60
CA VAL A 205 2.41 23.26 13.37
C VAL A 205 1.55 24.16 12.44
N LYS A 206 2.12 24.63 11.32
CA LYS A 206 1.36 25.42 10.34
C LYS A 206 0.18 24.70 9.73
N VAL A 207 0.32 23.39 9.52
CA VAL A 207 -0.75 22.54 8.94
C VAL A 207 -1.85 22.33 9.96
N THR A 208 -1.50 21.99 11.21
CA THR A 208 -2.48 21.82 12.29
C THR A 208 -3.26 23.10 12.56
N GLN A 209 -2.58 24.26 12.65
CA GLN A 209 -3.23 25.56 12.81
C GLN A 209 -4.19 25.90 11.66
N ASN A 210 -3.84 25.53 10.41
CA ASN A 210 -4.74 25.74 9.28
C ASN A 210 -5.98 24.87 9.39
N ILE A 211 -5.83 23.62 9.78
CA ILE A 211 -6.95 22.69 9.98
C ILE A 211 -7.85 23.19 11.13
N ASP A 212 -7.26 23.61 12.26
CA ASP A 212 -8.01 24.16 13.39
C ASP A 212 -8.82 25.38 12.98
N ARG A 213 -8.25 26.27 12.16
CA ARG A 213 -8.98 27.44 11.62
C ARG A 213 -10.15 27.03 10.74
N LEU A 214 -9.99 26.02 9.88
CA LEU A 214 -11.06 25.49 9.05
C LEU A 214 -12.18 24.88 9.90
N CYS A 215 -11.84 24.14 10.93
CA CYS A 215 -12.80 23.56 11.88
C CYS A 215 -13.54 24.65 12.64
N TYR A 216 -12.83 25.65 13.14
CA TYR A 216 -13.41 26.79 13.84
C TYR A 216 -14.44 27.53 12.96
N ASN A 217 -14.04 27.89 11.72
CA ASN A 217 -14.93 28.57 10.79
C ASN A 217 -16.19 27.74 10.47
N PHE A 218 -16.03 26.43 10.32
CA PHE A 218 -17.16 25.53 10.07
C PHE A 218 -18.12 25.45 11.27
N ILE A 219 -17.61 25.32 12.47
CA ILE A 219 -18.44 25.22 13.71
C ILE A 219 -19.23 26.52 13.92
N TRP A 220 -18.55 27.65 13.84
CA TRP A 220 -19.15 28.96 14.13
C TRP A 220 -19.88 29.60 12.94
N GLY A 221 -19.80 29.01 11.74
CA GLY A 221 -20.50 29.49 10.56
C GLY A 221 -19.95 30.80 10.00
N SER A 222 -18.70 31.14 10.31
CA SER A 222 -18.01 32.26 9.67
C SER A 222 -17.59 31.84 8.25
N THR A 223 -18.27 32.41 7.25
CA THR A 223 -17.90 32.35 5.82
C THR A 223 -16.61 33.09 5.54
#